data_38decae466fe70dce24d8d9d6eeeb1ff
#
_entry.id   38decae466fe70dce24d8d9d6eeeb1ff
#
_cell.length_a   1.000
_cell.length_b   1.000
_cell.length_c   1.000
_cell.angle_alpha   90.00
_cell.angle_beta   90.00
_cell.angle_gamma   90.00
#
_symmetry.space_group_name_H-M   'P 1'
#
loop_
_entity.id
_entity.type
_entity.pdbx_description
1 polymer ?
#
loop_
_entity_poly.entity_id
_entity_poly.type
_entity_poly.pdbx_seq_one_letter_code
_entity_poly.pdbx_strand_id
1 'polypeptide(L)'
;MELTYREAKESDIQTLVALLADDDLNKSREEVYSPLNQRYLDAFRSIEKDSNNELVVAELQGELVGVLQLTFIPYLTHHGSWRCLIEGVRIARSHRGKGLGSKFIIWAINRAKERQCSIVQLLTRQLNTLYYAA
;
A
#
# COMPACT_ATOMS: atom_id res chain seq x y z
N MET A 1 2.73 19.95 7.84
CA MET A 1 2.29 18.67 8.40
C MET A 1 3.03 17.55 7.71
N GLU A 2 3.77 16.80 8.48
CA GLU A 2 4.57 15.71 7.92
C GLU A 2 3.88 14.37 8.09
N LEU A 3 3.85 13.62 6.98
CA LEU A 3 3.49 12.22 7.03
C LEU A 3 4.70 11.41 7.49
N THR A 4 4.46 10.42 8.31
CA THR A 4 5.45 9.40 8.62
C THR A 4 4.94 8.07 8.07
N TYR A 5 5.87 7.18 7.76
CA TYR A 5 5.55 5.92 7.10
C TYR A 5 6.20 4.78 7.87
N ARG A 6 5.47 3.69 8.02
CA ARG A 6 5.98 2.50 8.68
C ARG A 6 5.27 1.26 8.16
N GLU A 7 5.83 0.11 8.42
CA GLU A 7 5.14 -1.14 8.13
C GLU A 7 3.98 -1.32 9.10
N ALA A 8 2.92 -1.94 8.60
CA ALA A 8 1.73 -2.23 9.38
C ALA A 8 2.02 -3.27 10.46
N LYS A 9 1.31 -3.17 11.57
CA LYS A 9 1.32 -4.14 12.66
C LYS A 9 -0.01 -4.88 12.69
N GLU A 10 -0.02 -6.04 13.34
CA GLU A 10 -1.27 -6.80 13.46
C GLU A 10 -2.37 -5.95 14.11
N SER A 11 -2.03 -5.09 15.05
CA SER A 11 -3.00 -4.21 15.71
C SER A 11 -3.62 -3.15 14.79
N ASP A 12 -3.03 -2.93 13.60
CA ASP A 12 -3.58 -1.97 12.62
C ASP A 12 -4.65 -2.59 11.74
N ILE A 13 -4.77 -3.92 11.68
CA ILE A 13 -5.52 -4.61 10.63
C ILE A 13 -6.99 -4.21 10.60
N GLN A 14 -7.62 -4.06 11.75
CA GLN A 14 -9.03 -3.63 11.82
C GLN A 14 -9.22 -2.28 11.11
N THR A 15 -8.34 -1.33 11.39
CA THR A 15 -8.38 0.00 10.76
C THR A 15 -8.08 -0.07 9.27
N LEU A 16 -7.13 -0.93 8.87
CA LEU A 16 -6.75 -1.07 7.47
C LEU A 16 -7.88 -1.67 6.65
N VAL A 17 -8.56 -2.67 7.17
CA VAL A 17 -9.71 -3.26 6.48
C VAL A 17 -10.81 -2.21 6.30
N ALA A 18 -11.03 -1.37 7.30
CA ALA A 18 -11.99 -0.29 7.21
C ALA A 18 -11.60 0.73 6.13
N LEU A 19 -10.32 1.06 6.01
CA LEU A 19 -9.83 1.95 4.95
C LEU A 19 -10.04 1.35 3.57
N LEU A 20 -9.75 0.06 3.41
CA LEU A 20 -9.93 -0.63 2.13
C LEU A 20 -11.41 -0.75 1.77
N ALA A 21 -12.28 -0.83 2.76
CA ALA A 21 -13.72 -0.92 2.55
C ALA A 21 -14.34 0.43 2.19
N ASP A 22 -13.70 1.53 2.56
CA ASP A 22 -14.22 2.88 2.32
C ASP A 22 -13.96 3.29 0.88
N ASP A 23 -14.79 2.81 0.00
CA ASP A 23 -14.65 2.94 -1.44
C ASP A 23 -15.79 3.78 -2.02
N ASP A 24 -15.44 4.86 -2.72
CA ASP A 24 -16.41 5.77 -3.33
C ASP A 24 -17.29 5.09 -4.39
N LEU A 25 -16.86 3.95 -4.92
CA LEU A 25 -17.62 3.20 -5.90
C LEU A 25 -18.72 2.33 -5.26
N ASN A 26 -18.88 2.40 -3.95
CA ASN A 26 -19.94 1.73 -3.19
C ASN A 26 -20.00 0.21 -3.34
N LYS A 27 -18.91 -0.41 -3.69
CA LYS A 27 -18.89 -1.86 -3.87
C LYS A 27 -17.69 -2.46 -3.20
N SER A 28 -17.61 -2.24 -1.90
CA SER A 28 -16.56 -2.87 -1.12
C SER A 28 -16.74 -4.37 -1.08
N ARG A 29 -15.67 -5.09 -1.33
CA ARG A 29 -15.60 -6.53 -1.15
C ARG A 29 -15.12 -6.88 0.25
N GLU A 30 -14.71 -5.86 1.00
CA GLU A 30 -14.10 -6.10 2.31
C GLU A 30 -15.14 -6.27 3.40
N GLU A 31 -14.82 -7.11 4.37
CA GLU A 31 -15.70 -7.40 5.50
C GLU A 31 -15.15 -6.68 6.72
N VAL A 32 -15.88 -5.65 7.17
CA VAL A 32 -15.45 -4.83 8.30
C VAL A 32 -16.04 -5.29 9.64
N TYR A 33 -16.60 -6.48 9.66
CA TYR A 33 -17.26 -7.00 10.87
C TYR A 33 -16.26 -7.29 11.97
N SER A 34 -16.74 -7.21 13.20
CA SER A 34 -15.98 -7.60 14.37
C SER A 34 -16.61 -8.87 14.98
N PRO A 35 -15.83 -9.95 15.22
CA PRO A 35 -14.40 -10.07 14.96
C PRO A 35 -14.10 -10.13 13.45
N LEU A 36 -12.89 -9.72 13.07
CA LEU A 36 -12.47 -9.78 11.66
C LEU A 36 -12.45 -11.22 11.17
N ASN A 37 -12.73 -11.37 9.87
CA ASN A 37 -12.53 -12.63 9.19
C ASN A 37 -11.05 -13.04 9.32
N GLN A 38 -10.83 -14.29 9.72
CA GLN A 38 -9.48 -14.83 9.95
C GLN A 38 -8.59 -14.70 8.71
N ARG A 39 -9.17 -14.65 7.52
CA ARG A 39 -8.42 -14.48 6.27
C ARG A 39 -7.55 -13.23 6.26
N TYR A 40 -8.01 -12.15 6.88
CA TYR A 40 -7.22 -10.90 6.94
C TYR A 40 -5.96 -11.09 7.79
N LEU A 41 -6.09 -11.74 8.92
CA LEU A 41 -4.95 -12.01 9.79
C LEU A 41 -3.97 -12.98 9.12
N ASP A 42 -4.49 -13.99 8.44
CA ASP A 42 -3.65 -14.96 7.73
C ASP A 42 -2.88 -14.27 6.59
N ALA A 43 -3.56 -13.40 5.85
CA ALA A 43 -2.93 -12.64 4.77
C ALA A 43 -1.86 -11.70 5.33
N PHE A 44 -2.16 -11.00 6.41
CA PHE A 44 -1.20 -10.11 7.05
C PHE A 44 0.07 -10.89 7.47
N ARG A 45 -0.10 -12.04 8.09
CA ARG A 45 1.02 -12.86 8.52
C ARG A 45 1.87 -13.37 7.36
N SER A 46 1.22 -13.69 6.23
CA SER A 46 1.93 -14.07 5.00
C SER A 46 2.73 -12.91 4.44
N ILE A 47 2.17 -11.71 4.44
CA ILE A 47 2.86 -10.51 3.98
C ILE A 47 4.05 -10.21 4.88
N GLU A 48 3.84 -10.29 6.19
CA GLU A 48 4.87 -9.98 7.18
C GLU A 48 6.10 -10.89 7.04
N LYS A 49 5.88 -12.15 6.68
CA LYS A 49 6.96 -13.13 6.50
C LYS A 49 7.68 -13.01 5.17
N ASP A 50 7.09 -12.35 4.20
CA ASP A 50 7.62 -12.26 2.84
C ASP A 50 8.47 -11.00 2.71
N SER A 51 9.78 -11.19 2.57
CA SER A 51 10.72 -10.06 2.43
C SER A 51 10.47 -9.23 1.17
N ASN A 52 9.71 -9.75 0.21
CA ASN A 52 9.37 -9.06 -1.02
C ASN A 52 7.97 -8.43 -0.99
N ASN A 53 7.37 -8.34 0.18
CA ASN A 53 6.11 -7.64 0.38
C ASN A 53 6.20 -6.72 1.58
N GLU A 54 5.64 -5.53 1.44
CA GLU A 54 5.53 -4.57 2.54
C GLU A 54 4.14 -3.98 2.55
N LEU A 55 3.46 -4.12 3.66
CA LEU A 55 2.20 -3.43 3.88
C LEU A 55 2.54 -2.19 4.69
N VAL A 56 2.35 -1.02 4.10
CA VAL A 56 2.85 0.25 4.64
C VAL A 56 1.70 1.15 5.01
N VAL A 57 1.81 1.77 6.17
CA VAL A 57 0.83 2.75 6.64
C VAL A 57 1.46 4.13 6.69
N ALA A 58 0.64 5.14 6.41
CA ALA A 58 1.00 6.54 6.55
C ALA A 58 0.29 7.10 7.77
N GLU A 59 1.05 7.81 8.59
CA GLU A 59 0.51 8.44 9.79
C GLU A 59 0.71 9.96 9.74
N LEU A 60 -0.27 10.67 10.25
CA LEU A 60 -0.23 12.11 10.40
C LEU A 60 -0.51 12.40 11.87
N GLN A 61 0.51 12.94 12.56
CA GLN A 61 0.40 13.25 14.00
C GLN A 61 -0.08 12.04 14.82
N GLY A 62 0.46 10.85 14.49
CA GLY A 62 0.13 9.63 15.21
C GLY A 62 -1.17 8.96 14.76
N GLU A 63 -1.94 9.59 13.88
CA GLU A 63 -3.17 9.02 13.35
C GLU A 63 -2.91 8.32 12.03
N LEU A 64 -3.39 7.08 11.89
CA LEU A 64 -3.26 6.32 10.67
C LEU A 64 -4.20 6.90 9.62
N VAL A 65 -3.64 7.45 8.53
CA VAL A 65 -4.42 8.14 7.49
C VAL A 65 -4.30 7.49 6.12
N GLY A 66 -3.43 6.50 5.94
CA GLY A 66 -3.29 5.86 4.65
C GLY A 66 -2.66 4.50 4.72
N VAL A 67 -2.84 3.73 3.65
CA VAL A 67 -2.28 2.38 3.49
C VAL A 67 -1.94 2.15 2.03
N LEU A 68 -0.91 1.35 1.79
CA LEU A 68 -0.61 0.77 0.48
C LEU A 68 0.19 -0.51 0.68
N GLN A 69 0.24 -1.32 -0.35
CA GLN A 69 1.08 -2.53 -0.35
C GLN A 69 2.08 -2.46 -1.48
N LEU A 70 3.33 -2.81 -1.18
CA LEU A 70 4.41 -2.90 -2.15
C LEU A 70 4.78 -4.37 -2.33
N THR A 71 4.94 -4.78 -3.58
CA THR A 71 5.47 -6.10 -3.91
C THR A 71 6.67 -5.91 -4.80
N PHE A 72 7.80 -6.51 -4.43
CA PHE A 72 9.05 -6.41 -5.18
C PHE A 72 9.24 -7.72 -5.95
N ILE A 73 9.30 -7.62 -7.27
CA ILE A 73 9.26 -8.79 -8.14
C ILE A 73 10.50 -8.80 -9.02
N PRO A 74 11.33 -9.87 -8.94
CA PRO A 74 12.47 -9.97 -9.85
C PRO A 74 12.01 -10.48 -11.23
N TYR A 75 12.60 -9.92 -12.27
CA TYR A 75 12.35 -10.33 -13.64
C TYR A 75 13.67 -10.64 -14.34
N LEU A 76 13.64 -11.60 -15.24
CA LEU A 76 14.78 -11.87 -16.11
C LEU A 76 14.90 -10.79 -17.17
N THR A 77 13.78 -10.26 -17.63
CA THR A 77 13.75 -9.19 -18.65
C THR A 77 14.34 -7.89 -18.10
N HIS A 78 14.59 -6.93 -18.98
CA HIS A 78 15.19 -5.63 -18.64
C HIS A 78 16.49 -5.78 -17.86
N HIS A 79 17.34 -6.71 -18.33
CA HIS A 79 18.66 -7.00 -17.74
C HIS A 79 18.57 -7.50 -16.28
N GLY A 80 17.56 -8.33 -15.99
CA GLY A 80 17.38 -8.87 -14.66
C GLY A 80 16.86 -7.85 -13.65
N SER A 81 16.02 -6.93 -14.11
CA SER A 81 15.51 -5.84 -13.26
C SER A 81 14.49 -6.32 -12.26
N TRP A 82 14.39 -5.58 -11.18
CA TRP A 82 13.31 -5.71 -10.21
C TRP A 82 12.21 -4.71 -10.53
N ARG A 83 10.99 -5.11 -10.26
CA ARG A 83 9.79 -4.28 -10.41
C ARG A 83 9.13 -4.11 -9.05
N CYS A 84 8.66 -2.90 -8.76
CA CYS A 84 7.83 -2.65 -7.59
C CYS A 84 6.38 -2.46 -8.05
N LEU A 85 5.49 -3.26 -7.50
CA LEU A 85 4.06 -3.13 -7.73
C LEU A 85 3.45 -2.44 -6.53
N ILE A 86 2.73 -1.34 -6.76
CA ILE A 86 2.03 -0.59 -5.72
C ILE A 86 0.54 -0.87 -5.85
N GLU A 87 -0.07 -1.39 -4.80
CA GLU A 87 -1.49 -1.76 -4.80
C GLU A 87 -2.18 -1.30 -3.52
N GLY A 88 -3.50 -1.26 -3.59
CA GLY A 88 -4.32 -1.03 -2.41
C GLY A 88 -4.14 0.34 -1.77
N VAL A 89 -3.81 1.35 -2.58
CA VAL A 89 -3.58 2.69 -2.07
C VAL A 89 -4.90 3.29 -1.60
N ARG A 90 -4.95 3.69 -0.34
CA ARG A 90 -6.12 4.37 0.24
C ARG A 90 -5.66 5.46 1.18
N ILE A 91 -6.37 6.58 1.11
CA ILE A 91 -6.25 7.67 2.09
C ILE A 91 -7.59 7.78 2.81
N ALA A 92 -7.56 7.97 4.11
CA ALA A 92 -8.77 8.13 4.91
C ALA A 92 -9.60 9.28 4.35
N ARG A 93 -10.92 9.08 4.28
CA ARG A 93 -11.85 10.03 3.66
C ARG A 93 -11.68 11.45 4.20
N SER A 94 -11.51 11.57 5.51
CA SER A 94 -11.33 12.85 6.19
C SER A 94 -10.07 13.61 5.78
N HIS A 95 -9.13 12.93 5.13
CA HIS A 95 -7.84 13.49 4.73
C HIS A 95 -7.64 13.54 3.22
N ARG A 96 -8.67 13.26 2.45
CA ARG A 96 -8.61 13.31 0.98
C ARG A 96 -8.61 14.76 0.50
N GLY A 97 -8.06 14.96 -0.69
CA GLY A 97 -8.02 16.28 -1.32
C GLY A 97 -6.94 17.22 -0.77
N LYS A 98 -6.00 16.68 -0.01
CA LYS A 98 -4.89 17.45 0.58
C LYS A 98 -3.52 17.07 0.02
N GLY A 99 -3.50 16.29 -1.03
CA GLY A 99 -2.25 15.87 -1.67
C GLY A 99 -1.50 14.77 -0.93
N LEU A 100 -2.11 14.13 0.07
CA LEU A 100 -1.44 13.10 0.86
C LEU A 100 -1.20 11.83 0.05
N GLY A 101 -2.12 11.49 -0.85
CA GLY A 101 -1.94 10.34 -1.74
C GLY A 101 -0.73 10.49 -2.62
N SER A 102 -0.53 11.68 -3.21
CA SER A 102 0.64 11.95 -4.04
C SER A 102 1.93 11.83 -3.24
N LYS A 103 1.95 12.36 -2.03
CA LYS A 103 3.12 12.25 -1.15
C LYS A 103 3.43 10.79 -0.82
N PHE A 104 2.40 10.00 -0.59
CA PHE A 104 2.56 8.58 -0.27
C PHE A 104 3.14 7.81 -1.47
N ILE A 105 2.65 8.10 -2.67
CA ILE A 105 3.17 7.48 -3.90
C ILE A 105 4.63 7.87 -4.13
N ILE A 106 4.99 9.13 -3.90
CA ILE A 106 6.38 9.58 -4.03
C ILE A 106 7.26 8.81 -3.04
N TRP A 107 6.80 8.65 -1.81
CA TRP A 107 7.52 7.85 -0.82
C TRP A 107 7.71 6.40 -1.32
N ALA A 108 6.66 5.81 -1.87
CA ALA A 108 6.71 4.44 -2.38
C ALA A 108 7.71 4.29 -3.54
N ILE A 109 7.76 5.28 -4.43
CA ILE A 109 8.72 5.28 -5.54
C ILE A 109 10.14 5.35 -4.99
N ASN A 110 10.38 6.17 -3.98
CA ASN A 110 11.70 6.25 -3.35
C ASN A 110 12.06 4.94 -2.64
N ARG A 111 11.08 4.29 -2.01
CA ARG A 111 11.27 2.97 -1.41
C ARG A 111 11.66 1.93 -2.47
N ALA A 112 11.01 1.98 -3.63
CA ALA A 112 11.33 1.10 -4.74
C ALA A 112 12.78 1.30 -5.21
N LYS A 113 13.23 2.55 -5.26
CA LYS A 113 14.62 2.85 -5.62
C LYS A 113 15.60 2.29 -4.60
N GLU A 114 15.29 2.38 -3.32
CA GLU A 114 16.11 1.78 -2.25
C GLU A 114 16.23 0.27 -2.44
N ARG A 115 15.19 -0.38 -2.95
CA ARG A 115 15.17 -1.81 -3.24
C ARG A 115 15.70 -2.13 -4.64
N GLN A 116 16.28 -1.14 -5.32
CA GLN A 116 16.91 -1.28 -6.64
C GLN A 116 15.95 -1.70 -7.75
N CYS A 117 14.69 -1.30 -7.62
CA CYS A 117 13.71 -1.51 -8.67
C CYS A 117 13.91 -0.48 -9.77
N SER A 118 13.91 -0.94 -11.03
CA SER A 118 13.99 -0.06 -12.19
C SER A 118 12.62 0.32 -12.73
N ILE A 119 11.59 -0.42 -12.37
CA ILE A 119 10.23 -0.20 -12.83
C ILE A 119 9.32 -0.13 -11.61
N VAL A 120 8.44 0.88 -11.59
CA VAL A 120 7.39 1.00 -10.59
C VAL A 120 6.06 1.01 -11.31
N GLN A 121 5.15 0.13 -10.91
CA GLN A 121 3.83 0.01 -11.49
C GLN A 121 2.79 0.29 -10.43
N LEU A 122 1.92 1.24 -10.69
CA LEU A 122 0.80 1.55 -9.82
C LEU A 122 -0.44 0.87 -10.38
N LEU A 123 -1.03 -0.02 -9.59
CA LEU A 123 -2.23 -0.72 -9.96
C LEU A 123 -3.43 0.02 -9.36
N THR A 124 -4.31 0.50 -10.23
CA THR A 124 -5.55 1.16 -9.82
C THR A 124 -6.73 0.41 -10.40
N ARG A 125 -7.94 0.74 -9.95
CA ARG A 125 -9.14 0.11 -10.48
C ARG A 125 -9.41 0.43 -11.94
N GLN A 126 -8.92 1.59 -12.39
CA GLN A 126 -9.24 2.09 -13.73
C GLN A 126 -8.09 1.98 -14.71
N LEU A 127 -6.87 2.08 -14.23
CA LEU A 127 -5.69 2.14 -15.08
C LEU A 127 -4.51 1.47 -14.40
N ASN A 128 -3.68 0.82 -15.23
CA ASN A 128 -2.33 0.45 -14.84
C ASN A 128 -1.41 1.54 -15.35
N THR A 129 -0.71 2.20 -14.45
CA THR A 129 0.25 3.23 -14.81
C THR A 129 1.65 2.74 -14.48
N LEU A 130 2.53 2.78 -15.48
CA LEU A 130 3.92 2.38 -15.31
C LEU A 130 4.80 3.61 -15.09
N TYR A 131 5.63 3.55 -14.07
CA TYR A 131 6.64 4.53 -13.80
C TYR A 131 8.00 3.86 -13.87
N TYR A 132 8.97 4.53 -14.48
CA TYR A 132 10.34 4.04 -14.50
C TYR A 132 11.14 4.83 -13.47
N ALA A 133 11.70 4.10 -12.50
CA ALA A 133 12.58 4.68 -11.52
C ALA A 133 14.02 4.51 -12.02
N ALA A 134 14.63 5.60 -12.35
CA ALA A 134 16.03 5.59 -12.80
C ALA A 134 16.98 5.41 -11.61
#